data_cbd607b0963e97c442e852d848834dba
#
_entry.id   cbd607b0963e97c442e852d848834dba
#
_cell.length_a   1.000
_cell.length_b   1.000
_cell.length_c   1.000
_cell.angle_alpha   90.00
_cell.angle_beta   90.00
_cell.angle_gamma   90.00
#
_symmetry.space_group_name_H-M   'P 1'
#
loop_
_entity.id
_entity.type
_entity.pdbx_description
1 polymer ?
#
loop_
_entity_poly.entity_id
_entity_poly.type
_entity_poly.pdbx_seq_one_letter_code
_entity_poly.pdbx_strand_id
1 'polypeptide(L)'
;MDFGPVGSDEITIPIFALDGNEYPIEIWEGVPGEEGAELLAKEIYCRPCIWNVYQPATYHLSHRLKGLASFSIRVHQKIHIKGFSFTKLEKAWTKLTASESDGVYGDSFRVDGDAVREIGNNVSLLFKDMEFSSHPLHGIRICGSTPLEGNTIHVRFYDGTTEEKEILEFRRDGGEVQEFALKERTGKWDLTFVFLPGSNFDFEWFELF
;
A
#
# COMPACT_ATOMS: atom_id res chain seq x y z
N MET A 1 8.65 -6.83 -15.01
CA MET A 1 7.17 -6.79 -15.10
C MET A 1 6.73 -5.42 -14.67
N ASP A 2 5.65 -4.87 -15.23
CA ASP A 2 5.09 -3.61 -14.76
C ASP A 2 3.94 -3.88 -13.79
N PHE A 3 4.11 -3.45 -12.54
CA PHE A 3 3.14 -3.61 -11.45
C PHE A 3 2.24 -2.38 -11.29
N GLY A 4 2.49 -1.32 -12.07
CA GLY A 4 1.80 -0.04 -11.92
C GLY A 4 2.17 0.70 -10.62
N PRO A 5 1.53 1.86 -10.37
CA PRO A 5 1.88 2.72 -9.24
C PRO A 5 1.50 2.14 -7.86
N VAL A 6 0.41 1.37 -7.78
CA VAL A 6 -0.05 0.77 -6.52
C VAL A 6 0.76 -0.47 -6.16
N GLY A 7 1.12 -1.27 -7.17
CA GLY A 7 1.90 -2.48 -6.98
C GLY A 7 1.10 -3.69 -6.52
N SER A 8 1.84 -4.71 -6.06
CA SER A 8 1.30 -5.92 -5.45
C SER A 8 2.26 -6.46 -4.40
N ASP A 9 1.72 -6.95 -3.30
CA ASP A 9 2.43 -7.61 -2.21
C ASP A 9 2.02 -9.08 -2.04
N GLU A 10 1.34 -9.63 -3.05
CA GLU A 10 0.89 -11.03 -3.01
C GLU A 10 1.07 -11.71 -4.36
N ILE A 11 1.73 -12.87 -4.35
CA ILE A 11 1.93 -13.73 -5.51
C ILE A 11 1.30 -15.09 -5.31
N THR A 12 0.58 -15.58 -6.30
CA THR A 12 0.04 -16.94 -6.35
C THR A 12 0.79 -17.76 -7.40
N ILE A 13 1.31 -18.91 -6.97
CA ILE A 13 2.09 -19.84 -7.81
C ILE A 13 1.37 -21.19 -7.83
N PRO A 14 0.84 -21.64 -8.97
CA PRO A 14 0.34 -23.01 -9.13
C PRO A 14 1.49 -24.00 -9.18
N ILE A 15 1.56 -24.89 -8.17
CA ILE A 15 2.65 -25.85 -7.95
C ILE A 15 2.13 -27.28 -8.03
N PHE A 16 2.89 -28.14 -8.72
CA PHE A 16 2.74 -29.58 -8.67
C PHE A 16 4.05 -30.21 -8.17
N ALA A 17 4.00 -30.79 -6.97
CA ALA A 17 5.09 -31.57 -6.38
C ALA A 17 4.81 -33.07 -6.53
N LEU A 18 5.85 -33.86 -6.69
CA LEU A 18 5.72 -35.31 -6.92
C LEU A 18 5.42 -36.11 -5.65
N ASP A 19 5.63 -35.49 -4.49
CA ASP A 19 5.35 -36.08 -3.18
C ASP A 19 4.89 -35.00 -2.19
N GLY A 20 4.70 -35.35 -0.92
CA GLY A 20 4.28 -34.43 0.15
C GLY A 20 5.43 -33.90 1.00
N ASN A 21 6.67 -33.90 0.47
CA ASN A 21 7.82 -33.34 1.18
C ASN A 21 7.77 -31.82 1.28
N GLU A 22 8.68 -31.26 2.06
CA GLU A 22 8.87 -29.82 2.21
C GLU A 22 9.72 -29.29 1.07
N TYR A 23 9.17 -28.27 0.37
CA TYR A 23 9.83 -27.58 -0.72
C TYR A 23 10.02 -26.11 -0.37
N PRO A 24 11.22 -25.69 0.07
CA PRO A 24 11.52 -24.28 0.31
C PRO A 24 11.43 -23.48 -0.98
N ILE A 25 10.67 -22.39 -0.93
CA ILE A 25 10.48 -21.43 -2.03
C ILE A 25 10.89 -20.06 -1.53
N GLU A 26 11.70 -19.37 -2.30
CA GLU A 26 12.11 -18.00 -2.04
C GLU A 26 11.63 -17.12 -3.20
N ILE A 27 11.08 -15.96 -2.86
CA ILE A 27 10.67 -14.94 -3.82
C ILE A 27 11.56 -13.72 -3.56
N TRP A 28 12.19 -13.23 -4.60
CA TRP A 28 13.16 -12.16 -4.53
C TRP A 28 12.76 -11.02 -5.47
N GLU A 29 12.99 -9.79 -5.08
CA GLU A 29 13.15 -8.69 -6.02
C GLU A 29 14.57 -8.76 -6.59
N GLY A 30 14.70 -8.64 -7.91
CA GLY A 30 15.96 -8.85 -8.60
C GLY A 30 16.38 -10.33 -8.72
N VAL A 31 17.67 -10.57 -8.83
CA VAL A 31 18.27 -11.91 -8.98
C VAL A 31 19.07 -12.25 -7.71
N PRO A 32 18.76 -13.37 -7.03
CA PRO A 32 19.46 -13.76 -5.82
C PRO A 32 20.98 -13.83 -5.99
N GLY A 33 21.73 -13.07 -5.18
CA GLY A 33 23.19 -12.97 -5.21
C GLY A 33 23.74 -11.81 -6.02
N GLU A 34 22.92 -11.06 -6.72
CA GLU A 34 23.31 -9.80 -7.36
C GLU A 34 23.14 -8.63 -6.40
N GLU A 35 23.84 -7.52 -6.67
CA GLU A 35 23.74 -6.29 -5.91
C GLU A 35 22.32 -5.71 -6.03
N GLY A 36 21.72 -5.33 -4.90
CA GLY A 36 20.36 -4.79 -4.83
C GLY A 36 19.26 -5.85 -4.83
N ALA A 37 19.59 -7.15 -4.86
CA ALA A 37 18.56 -8.19 -4.71
C ALA A 37 18.04 -8.25 -3.28
N GLU A 38 16.72 -8.31 -3.12
CA GLU A 38 16.05 -8.36 -1.82
C GLU A 38 15.13 -9.57 -1.70
N LEU A 39 15.18 -10.26 -0.55
CA LEU A 39 14.31 -11.40 -0.25
C LEU A 39 12.94 -10.90 0.19
N LEU A 40 11.93 -11.13 -0.64
CA LEU A 40 10.55 -10.71 -0.40
C LEU A 40 9.74 -11.71 0.42
N ALA A 41 9.95 -13.01 0.18
CA ALA A 41 9.30 -14.07 0.94
C ALA A 41 10.16 -15.33 0.95
N LYS A 42 10.11 -16.06 2.07
CA LYS A 42 10.71 -17.37 2.22
C LYS A 42 9.74 -18.29 2.93
N GLU A 43 9.20 -19.23 2.17
CA GLU A 43 8.09 -20.07 2.60
C GLU A 43 8.35 -21.54 2.25
N ILE A 44 7.60 -22.43 2.88
CA ILE A 44 7.65 -23.87 2.62
C ILE A 44 6.34 -24.29 1.95
N TYR A 45 6.43 -24.80 0.73
CA TYR A 45 5.33 -25.51 0.12
C TYR A 45 5.35 -26.97 0.60
N CYS A 46 4.29 -27.42 1.27
CA CYS A 46 4.12 -28.78 1.77
C CYS A 46 2.63 -29.16 1.63
N ARG A 47 2.27 -29.77 0.50
CA ARG A 47 0.90 -30.25 0.26
C ARG A 47 0.93 -31.67 -0.27
N PRO A 48 -0.07 -32.51 0.05
CA PRO A 48 -0.20 -33.84 -0.54
C PRO A 48 -0.19 -33.78 -2.05
N CYS A 49 0.58 -34.67 -2.68
CA CYS A 49 0.61 -34.79 -4.12
C CYS A 49 -0.77 -35.24 -4.66
N ILE A 50 -1.29 -34.47 -5.61
CA ILE A 50 -2.41 -34.90 -6.43
C ILE A 50 -1.89 -34.97 -7.87
N TRP A 51 -1.86 -36.17 -8.43
CA TRP A 51 -1.24 -36.41 -9.73
C TRP A 51 -1.77 -35.46 -10.82
N ASN A 52 -0.85 -34.78 -11.48
CA ASN A 52 -1.14 -33.84 -12.57
C ASN A 52 -2.04 -32.65 -12.20
N VAL A 53 -2.16 -32.31 -10.90
CA VAL A 53 -2.90 -31.15 -10.41
C VAL A 53 -1.95 -30.10 -9.88
N TYR A 54 -1.98 -28.93 -10.47
CA TYR A 54 -1.28 -27.74 -9.97
C TYR A 54 -2.12 -27.07 -8.89
N GLN A 55 -1.65 -27.12 -7.66
CA GLN A 55 -2.31 -26.55 -6.50
C GLN A 55 -1.82 -25.12 -6.31
N PRO A 56 -2.69 -24.09 -6.30
CA PRO A 56 -2.27 -22.71 -6.08
C PRO A 56 -1.74 -22.52 -4.67
N ALA A 57 -0.56 -21.90 -4.55
CA ALA A 57 0.02 -21.47 -3.28
C ALA A 57 0.23 -19.95 -3.34
N THR A 58 -0.32 -19.24 -2.35
CA THR A 58 -0.25 -17.79 -2.27
C THR A 58 0.76 -17.40 -1.19
N TYR A 59 1.62 -16.43 -1.51
CA TYR A 59 2.70 -15.95 -0.67
C TYR A 59 2.60 -14.43 -0.55
N HIS A 60 2.71 -13.91 0.69
CA HIS A 60 2.77 -12.50 0.96
C HIS A 60 4.21 -12.01 0.91
N LEU A 61 4.43 -10.88 0.26
CA LEU A 61 5.73 -10.25 0.12
C LEU A 61 5.97 -9.26 1.26
N SER A 62 7.23 -9.05 1.64
CA SER A 62 7.62 -8.11 2.70
C SER A 62 7.26 -6.66 2.38
N HIS A 63 7.23 -6.32 1.10
CA HIS A 63 6.75 -5.04 0.58
C HIS A 63 6.13 -5.19 -0.80
N ARG A 64 5.46 -4.14 -1.28
CA ARG A 64 4.84 -4.13 -2.61
C ARG A 64 5.87 -3.93 -3.71
N LEU A 65 5.85 -4.80 -4.72
CA LEU A 65 6.54 -4.55 -5.99
C LEU A 65 5.74 -3.50 -6.77
N LYS A 66 6.39 -2.38 -7.15
CA LYS A 66 5.76 -1.25 -7.84
C LYS A 66 6.50 -0.90 -9.13
N GLY A 67 5.77 -0.27 -10.07
CA GLY A 67 6.33 0.15 -11.35
C GLY A 67 6.98 -0.99 -12.11
N LEU A 68 8.10 -0.72 -12.76
CA LEU A 68 8.91 -1.73 -13.46
C LEU A 68 9.86 -2.40 -12.47
N ALA A 69 9.53 -3.62 -12.07
CA ALA A 69 10.37 -4.42 -11.19
C ALA A 69 10.69 -5.78 -11.81
N SER A 70 11.87 -6.32 -11.50
CA SER A 70 12.26 -7.70 -11.76
C SER A 70 12.07 -8.53 -10.50
N PHE A 71 11.65 -9.78 -10.65
CA PHE A 71 11.56 -10.70 -9.52
C PHE A 71 12.02 -12.09 -9.93
N SER A 72 12.42 -12.89 -8.97
CA SER A 72 12.88 -14.25 -9.14
C SER A 72 12.19 -15.20 -8.17
N ILE A 73 11.84 -16.37 -8.66
CA ILE A 73 11.36 -17.48 -7.82
C ILE A 73 12.49 -18.50 -7.75
N ARG A 74 13.05 -18.69 -6.54
CA ARG A 74 14.12 -19.65 -6.29
C ARG A 74 13.56 -20.87 -5.59
N VAL A 75 13.83 -22.03 -6.17
CA VAL A 75 13.49 -23.34 -5.60
C VAL A 75 14.75 -24.17 -5.40
N HIS A 76 14.83 -24.92 -4.32
CA HIS A 76 16.00 -25.72 -3.95
C HIS A 76 15.87 -27.20 -4.35
N GLN A 77 14.65 -27.62 -4.70
CA GLN A 77 14.35 -29.01 -5.10
C GLN A 77 13.48 -28.97 -6.35
N LYS A 78 13.43 -30.12 -7.05
CA LYS A 78 12.66 -30.23 -8.30
C LYS A 78 11.15 -30.19 -8.01
N ILE A 79 10.49 -29.14 -8.49
CA ILE A 79 9.03 -28.99 -8.48
C ILE A 79 8.58 -28.50 -9.88
N HIS A 80 7.28 -28.63 -10.14
CA HIS A 80 6.70 -28.10 -11.38
C HIS A 80 5.88 -26.85 -11.05
N ILE A 81 6.21 -25.76 -11.72
CA ILE A 81 5.50 -24.50 -11.66
C ILE A 81 4.83 -24.25 -13.01
N LYS A 82 3.52 -23.98 -13.02
CA LYS A 82 2.77 -23.72 -14.26
C LYS A 82 2.83 -22.25 -14.68
N GLY A 83 3.11 -21.36 -13.73
CA GLY A 83 3.15 -19.93 -13.92
C GLY A 83 2.98 -19.22 -12.58
N PHE A 84 2.61 -17.98 -12.63
CA PHE A 84 2.33 -17.17 -11.44
C PHE A 84 1.33 -16.06 -11.79
N SER A 85 0.70 -15.50 -10.77
CA SER A 85 -0.10 -14.28 -10.86
C SER A 85 0.12 -13.43 -9.62
N PHE A 86 0.03 -12.11 -9.79
CA PHE A 86 0.03 -11.16 -8.69
C PHE A 86 -1.39 -10.66 -8.45
N THR A 87 -1.75 -10.49 -7.18
CA THR A 87 -3.04 -9.90 -6.81
C THR A 87 -3.03 -8.42 -7.17
N LYS A 88 -4.02 -7.98 -7.94
CA LYS A 88 -4.19 -6.56 -8.26
C LYS A 88 -4.82 -5.87 -7.06
N LEU A 89 -4.11 -4.91 -6.49
CA LEU A 89 -4.61 -4.08 -5.41
C LEU A 89 -5.47 -2.92 -5.94
N GLU A 90 -6.53 -2.59 -5.22
CA GLU A 90 -7.34 -1.40 -5.47
C GLU A 90 -6.76 -0.24 -4.66
N LYS A 91 -6.31 0.83 -5.34
CA LYS A 91 -5.63 1.98 -4.72
C LYS A 91 -6.40 2.53 -3.52
N ALA A 92 -7.69 2.70 -3.67
CA ALA A 92 -8.55 3.28 -2.63
C ALA A 92 -8.60 2.44 -1.34
N TRP A 93 -8.50 1.11 -1.46
CA TRP A 93 -8.61 0.16 -0.34
C TRP A 93 -7.26 -0.41 0.10
N THR A 94 -6.19 0.22 -0.35
CA THR A 94 -4.83 -0.15 0.01
C THR A 94 -4.26 0.89 0.98
N LYS A 95 -3.51 0.44 1.99
CA LYS A 95 -2.73 1.36 2.83
C LYS A 95 -1.73 2.12 1.95
N LEU A 96 -1.85 3.44 1.90
CA LEU A 96 -0.98 4.32 1.13
C LEU A 96 -0.09 5.13 2.07
N THR A 97 1.20 5.16 1.79
CA THR A 97 2.13 6.01 2.52
C THR A 97 2.02 7.46 2.03
N ALA A 98 2.41 8.42 2.86
CA ALA A 98 2.31 9.84 2.50
C ALA A 98 3.17 10.18 1.27
N SER A 99 4.31 9.51 1.09
CA SER A 99 5.20 9.68 -0.06
C SER A 99 4.63 9.12 -1.38
N GLU A 100 3.61 8.24 -1.32
CA GLU A 100 2.90 7.72 -2.50
C GLU A 100 1.88 8.73 -3.08
N SER A 101 1.81 9.94 -2.54
CA SER A 101 0.98 11.00 -3.12
C SER A 101 1.37 11.28 -4.57
N ASP A 102 0.38 11.56 -5.41
CA ASP A 102 0.58 11.99 -6.79
C ASP A 102 1.20 13.40 -6.88
N GLY A 103 1.25 14.12 -5.76
CA GLY A 103 1.93 15.39 -5.62
C GLY A 103 1.84 15.97 -4.22
N VAL A 104 2.94 16.57 -3.77
CA VAL A 104 3.01 17.38 -2.54
C VAL A 104 3.25 18.82 -2.95
N TYR A 105 2.46 19.74 -2.43
CA TYR A 105 2.51 21.18 -2.74
C TYR A 105 2.63 21.97 -1.45
N GLY A 106 3.40 23.06 -1.50
CA GLY A 106 3.65 23.96 -0.37
C GLY A 106 5.13 24.14 -0.10
N ASP A 107 5.46 24.98 0.89
CA ASP A 107 6.84 25.45 1.12
C ASP A 107 7.48 24.83 2.38
N SER A 108 6.71 24.11 3.19
CA SER A 108 7.17 23.61 4.50
C SER A 108 6.81 22.16 4.68
N PHE A 109 7.64 21.28 4.11
CA PHE A 109 7.59 19.84 4.30
C PHE A 109 8.93 19.19 3.89
N ARG A 110 9.14 17.95 4.30
CA ARG A 110 10.26 17.10 3.89
C ARG A 110 9.76 15.68 3.62
N VAL A 111 10.08 15.14 2.45
CA VAL A 111 9.86 13.72 2.15
C VAL A 111 11.00 12.92 2.76
N ASP A 112 10.69 11.90 3.55
CA ASP A 112 11.64 11.07 4.29
C ASP A 112 11.20 9.60 4.25
N GLY A 113 11.78 8.83 3.33
CA GLY A 113 11.34 7.48 3.05
C GLY A 113 9.87 7.43 2.60
N ASP A 114 9.06 6.70 3.34
CA ASP A 114 7.62 6.55 3.07
C ASP A 114 6.77 7.69 3.68
N ALA A 115 7.36 8.54 4.51
CA ALA A 115 6.65 9.61 5.22
C ALA A 115 6.84 10.98 4.57
N VAL A 116 5.92 11.89 4.88
CA VAL A 116 6.09 13.34 4.67
C VAL A 116 6.10 13.99 6.04
N ARG A 117 7.23 14.60 6.40
CA ARG A 117 7.52 15.13 7.74
C ARG A 117 7.57 16.65 7.74
N GLU A 118 7.48 17.21 8.94
CA GLU A 118 7.61 18.65 9.17
C GLU A 118 6.58 19.45 8.34
N ILE A 119 5.40 18.85 8.15
CA ILE A 119 4.31 19.47 7.40
C ILE A 119 3.84 20.72 8.17
N GLY A 120 4.13 21.86 7.60
CA GLY A 120 3.77 23.17 8.14
C GLY A 120 2.58 23.81 7.43
N ASN A 121 2.69 25.12 7.25
CA ASN A 121 1.62 25.93 6.70
C ASN A 121 1.39 25.70 5.20
N ASN A 122 0.11 25.61 4.81
CA ASN A 122 -0.31 25.58 3.39
C ASN A 122 0.30 24.44 2.58
N VAL A 123 0.48 23.27 3.21
CA VAL A 123 0.93 22.06 2.52
C VAL A 123 -0.28 21.23 2.13
N SER A 124 -0.23 20.62 0.96
CA SER A 124 -1.25 19.67 0.51
C SER A 124 -0.63 18.46 -0.17
N LEU A 125 -1.22 17.29 0.11
CA LEU A 125 -0.87 16.01 -0.50
C LEU A 125 -2.05 15.53 -1.33
N LEU A 126 -1.83 15.28 -2.61
CA LEU A 126 -2.86 14.83 -3.55
C LEU A 126 -2.73 13.34 -3.86
N PHE A 127 -3.83 12.62 -3.77
CA PHE A 127 -3.98 11.22 -4.19
C PHE A 127 -5.09 11.12 -5.22
N LYS A 128 -4.74 10.87 -6.47
CA LYS A 128 -5.68 10.80 -7.59
C LYS A 128 -6.30 9.41 -7.75
N ASP A 129 -7.42 9.40 -8.44
CA ASP A 129 -8.04 8.18 -8.94
C ASP A 129 -8.40 7.17 -7.83
N MET A 130 -8.93 7.67 -6.70
CA MET A 130 -9.46 6.84 -5.62
C MET A 130 -10.85 6.32 -6.01
N GLU A 131 -10.96 5.02 -6.30
CA GLU A 131 -12.18 4.40 -6.83
C GLU A 131 -12.95 3.68 -5.72
N PHE A 132 -14.17 4.14 -5.41
CA PHE A 132 -15.05 3.61 -4.36
C PHE A 132 -16.22 2.81 -4.92
N SER A 133 -16.11 2.29 -6.15
CA SER A 133 -17.22 1.57 -6.82
C SER A 133 -17.43 0.16 -6.29
N SER A 134 -16.39 -0.48 -5.71
CA SER A 134 -16.50 -1.84 -5.16
C SER A 134 -17.32 -1.86 -3.86
N HIS A 135 -17.16 -0.85 -3.03
CA HIS A 135 -17.95 -0.59 -1.82
C HIS A 135 -17.82 0.90 -1.43
N PRO A 136 -18.81 1.45 -0.69
CA PRO A 136 -18.78 2.85 -0.33
C PRO A 136 -17.71 3.14 0.74
N LEU A 137 -17.13 4.35 0.66
CA LEU A 137 -16.24 4.89 1.68
C LEU A 137 -17.03 5.26 2.94
N HIS A 138 -16.54 4.87 4.11
CA HIS A 138 -17.14 5.20 5.40
C HIS A 138 -16.18 5.89 6.37
N GLY A 139 -14.88 5.72 6.21
CA GLY A 139 -13.92 6.26 7.15
C GLY A 139 -12.48 6.22 6.66
N ILE A 140 -11.61 6.76 7.51
CA ILE A 140 -10.17 6.83 7.26
C ILE A 140 -9.39 6.58 8.55
N ARG A 141 -8.35 5.78 8.47
CA ARG A 141 -7.27 5.71 9.46
C ARG A 141 -6.10 6.54 8.99
N ILE A 142 -5.56 7.33 9.86
CA ILE A 142 -4.36 8.13 9.61
C ILE A 142 -3.31 7.77 10.65
N CYS A 143 -2.11 7.44 10.17
CA CYS A 143 -0.91 7.30 11.00
C CYS A 143 -0.06 8.53 10.85
N GLY A 144 0.30 9.12 11.98
CA GLY A 144 1.15 10.30 12.02
C GLY A 144 1.39 10.79 13.42
N SER A 145 2.04 11.94 13.54
CA SER A 145 2.29 12.58 14.83
C SER A 145 2.24 14.09 14.73
N THR A 146 1.92 14.74 15.86
CA THR A 146 1.93 16.19 15.99
C THR A 146 2.43 16.60 17.38
N PRO A 147 3.29 17.63 17.49
CA PRO A 147 3.65 18.20 18.78
C PRO A 147 2.55 19.10 19.37
N LEU A 148 1.54 19.47 18.58
CA LEU A 148 0.41 20.29 18.98
C LEU A 148 -0.60 19.46 19.80
N GLU A 149 -1.44 20.08 20.61
CA GLU A 149 -2.55 19.38 21.30
C GLU A 149 -3.51 18.73 20.30
N GLY A 150 -3.79 19.44 19.18
CA GLY A 150 -4.53 18.96 18.02
C GLY A 150 -4.00 19.59 16.75
N ASN A 151 -4.04 18.84 15.66
CA ASN A 151 -3.72 19.31 14.32
C ASN A 151 -4.91 19.09 13.40
N THR A 152 -5.46 20.17 12.88
CA THR A 152 -6.59 20.13 11.97
C THR A 152 -6.12 19.74 10.58
N ILE A 153 -6.71 18.71 9.99
CA ILE A 153 -6.45 18.23 8.62
C ILE A 153 -7.74 18.42 7.83
N HIS A 154 -7.71 19.19 6.76
CA HIS A 154 -8.81 19.23 5.81
C HIS A 154 -8.63 18.15 4.77
N VAL A 155 -9.58 17.25 4.66
CA VAL A 155 -9.62 16.21 3.64
C VAL A 155 -10.62 16.64 2.58
N ARG A 156 -10.15 16.91 1.37
CA ARG A 156 -10.97 17.31 0.23
C ARG A 156 -11.12 16.16 -0.73
N PHE A 157 -12.33 16.01 -1.24
CA PHE A 157 -12.72 15.02 -2.25
C PHE A 157 -13.22 15.75 -3.48
N TYR A 158 -12.66 15.48 -4.64
CA TYR A 158 -13.05 16.08 -5.92
C TYR A 158 -13.39 15.00 -6.95
N ASP A 159 -14.60 15.02 -7.51
CA ASP A 159 -15.09 14.03 -8.48
C ASP A 159 -14.95 14.48 -9.95
N GLY A 160 -14.26 15.60 -10.21
CA GLY A 160 -14.15 16.25 -11.52
C GLY A 160 -15.14 17.40 -11.71
N THR A 161 -16.16 17.54 -10.85
CA THR A 161 -17.18 18.60 -10.92
C THR A 161 -17.45 19.23 -9.57
N THR A 162 -17.52 18.46 -8.50
CA THR A 162 -17.88 18.89 -7.16
C THR A 162 -16.72 18.67 -6.21
N GLU A 163 -16.45 19.63 -5.34
CA GLU A 163 -15.53 19.48 -4.21
C GLU A 163 -16.33 19.35 -2.91
N GLU A 164 -16.08 18.29 -2.16
CA GLU A 164 -16.56 18.09 -0.80
C GLU A 164 -15.38 18.17 0.18
N LYS A 165 -15.63 18.57 1.41
CA LYS A 165 -14.61 18.72 2.44
C LYS A 165 -15.06 18.11 3.77
N GLU A 166 -14.13 17.35 4.37
CA GLU A 166 -14.20 16.90 5.76
C GLU A 166 -13.11 17.60 6.58
N ILE A 167 -13.33 17.74 7.88
CA ILE A 167 -12.36 18.33 8.80
C ILE A 167 -12.08 17.31 9.89
N LEU A 168 -10.83 16.88 9.96
CA LEU A 168 -10.38 15.92 10.96
C LEU A 168 -9.49 16.62 11.97
N GLU A 169 -9.61 16.23 13.23
CA GLU A 169 -8.78 16.76 14.32
C GLU A 169 -7.88 15.64 14.84
N PHE A 170 -6.64 15.62 14.40
CA PHE A 170 -5.65 14.65 14.84
C PHE A 170 -5.05 15.10 16.18
N ARG A 171 -5.16 14.29 17.23
CA ARG A 171 -4.78 14.64 18.59
C ARG A 171 -3.47 14.00 18.99
N ARG A 172 -2.60 14.76 19.67
CA ARG A 172 -1.34 14.26 20.23
C ARG A 172 -1.52 13.10 21.20
N ASP A 173 -2.55 13.13 22.01
CA ASP A 173 -2.88 12.12 23.03
C ASP A 173 -3.72 10.95 22.48
N GLY A 174 -4.13 11.00 21.20
CA GLY A 174 -4.95 9.99 20.56
C GLY A 174 -4.17 8.78 20.01
N GLY A 175 -2.84 8.76 20.19
CA GLY A 175 -1.95 7.74 19.61
C GLY A 175 -1.52 8.05 18.18
N GLU A 176 -0.58 7.25 17.65
CA GLU A 176 -0.03 7.44 16.30
C GLU A 176 -1.00 7.09 15.19
N VAL A 177 -1.97 6.20 15.45
CA VAL A 177 -3.00 5.81 14.50
C VAL A 177 -4.35 6.26 15.02
N GLN A 178 -5.03 7.12 14.27
CA GLN A 178 -6.37 7.62 14.63
C GLN A 178 -7.36 7.35 13.51
N GLU A 179 -8.58 7.01 13.91
CA GLU A 179 -9.67 6.65 13.02
C GLU A 179 -10.75 7.73 13.02
N PHE A 180 -11.21 8.09 11.82
CA PHE A 180 -12.21 9.14 11.62
C PHE A 180 -13.32 8.61 10.72
N ALA A 181 -14.56 8.83 11.13
CA ALA A 181 -15.72 8.60 10.27
C ALA A 181 -15.76 9.69 9.18
N LEU A 182 -16.07 9.26 7.96
CA LEU A 182 -16.27 10.14 6.81
C LEU A 182 -17.72 9.99 6.31
N LYS A 183 -18.20 11.01 5.60
CA LYS A 183 -19.44 10.89 4.83
C LYS A 183 -19.29 9.79 3.78
N GLU A 184 -20.31 8.98 3.62
CA GLU A 184 -20.36 7.94 2.61
C GLU A 184 -20.19 8.51 1.20
N ARG A 185 -19.28 7.88 0.41
CA ARG A 185 -19.01 8.24 -0.99
C ARG A 185 -18.87 6.99 -1.82
N THR A 186 -19.29 7.08 -3.08
CA THR A 186 -19.11 6.06 -4.11
C THR A 186 -18.54 6.68 -5.37
N GLY A 187 -18.07 5.86 -6.31
CA GLY A 187 -17.48 6.32 -7.56
C GLY A 187 -16.03 6.77 -7.40
N LYS A 188 -15.55 7.58 -8.33
CA LYS A 188 -14.15 7.96 -8.46
C LYS A 188 -13.92 9.38 -7.97
N TRP A 189 -12.92 9.56 -7.12
CA TRP A 189 -12.57 10.83 -6.48
C TRP A 189 -11.07 11.05 -6.45
N ASP A 190 -10.66 12.31 -6.51
CA ASP A 190 -9.33 12.73 -6.09
C ASP A 190 -9.39 13.17 -4.63
N LEU A 191 -8.45 12.67 -3.82
CA LEU A 191 -8.36 12.93 -2.39
C LEU A 191 -7.19 13.87 -2.12
N THR A 192 -7.43 14.97 -1.39
CA THR A 192 -6.38 15.92 -1.01
C THR A 192 -6.39 16.18 0.49
N PHE A 193 -5.27 15.89 1.15
CA PHE A 193 -5.02 16.35 2.52
C PHE A 193 -4.47 17.75 2.48
N VAL A 194 -5.07 18.68 3.23
CA VAL A 194 -4.64 20.08 3.29
C VAL A 194 -4.36 20.47 4.73
N PHE A 195 -3.16 20.95 4.96
CA PHE A 195 -2.65 21.42 6.25
C PHE A 195 -2.64 22.95 6.24
N LEU A 196 -3.44 23.54 7.11
CA LEU A 196 -3.63 24.99 7.18
C LEU A 196 -2.52 25.68 8.00
N PRO A 197 -2.44 27.02 7.96
CA PRO A 197 -1.55 27.77 8.83
C PRO A 197 -1.70 27.40 10.30
N GLY A 198 -0.58 27.13 10.96
CA GLY A 198 -0.52 26.61 12.33
C GLY A 198 -0.34 25.10 12.44
N SER A 199 -0.38 24.37 11.32
CA SER A 199 -0.09 22.93 11.31
C SER A 199 1.37 22.65 11.65
N ASN A 200 1.59 21.52 12.33
CA ASN A 200 2.88 20.86 12.51
C ASN A 200 2.61 19.37 12.61
N PHE A 201 2.87 18.63 11.54
CA PHE A 201 2.44 17.25 11.40
C PHE A 201 3.48 16.40 10.67
N ASP A 202 3.71 15.19 11.16
CA ASP A 202 4.40 14.13 10.45
C ASP A 202 3.37 13.12 9.97
N PHE A 203 3.29 12.90 8.66
CA PHE A 203 2.33 12.02 8.02
C PHE A 203 3.03 10.76 7.52
N GLU A 204 2.67 9.60 8.08
CA GLU A 204 3.25 8.31 7.70
C GLU A 204 2.43 7.65 6.59
N TRP A 205 1.17 7.32 6.88
CA TRP A 205 0.26 6.63 5.95
C TRP A 205 -1.20 6.88 6.29
N PHE A 206 -2.06 6.51 5.38
CA PHE A 206 -3.50 6.38 5.63
C PHE A 206 -4.07 5.13 4.98
N GLU A 207 -5.25 4.72 5.43
CA GLU A 207 -6.05 3.63 4.93
C GLU A 207 -7.52 4.03 4.96
N LEU A 208 -8.25 3.80 3.86
CA LEU A 208 -9.68 4.06 3.75
C LEU A 208 -10.48 2.78 4.02
N PHE A 209 -11.69 2.91 4.56
CA PHE A 209 -12.58 1.76 4.84
C PHE A 209 -14.06 2.13 4.73
#